data_7aa89c22c5ccb9bb3a49b480ce50a4ce
#
_entry.id   7aa89c22c5ccb9bb3a49b480ce50a4ce
#
_cell.length_a   1.000
_cell.length_b   1.000
_cell.length_c   1.000
_cell.angle_alpha   90.00
_cell.angle_beta   90.00
_cell.angle_gamma   90.00
#
_symmetry.space_group_name_H-M   'P 1'
#
loop_
_entity.id
_entity.type
_entity.pdbx_description
1 polymer ?
#
loop_
_entity_poly.entity_id
_entity_poly.type
_entity_poly.pdbx_seq_one_letter_code
_entity_poly.pdbx_strand_id
1 'polypeptide(L)'
;CTVYLAPGALVKAKLRVDRAKNVRIVGRGMLFQPLRGVEITRSRNVHVEGITVVNPQHYTILGGESRKVTVRNVKSFSSRGWSDGIDLMCCHDWLVDDVFLRTSDDCLAFYNHRWWFWGGTSNLTVQNSILWADVAHAINVGGHGDDRSPKGETLRGVRFRNIDVLNVDEDDDNYRGVMAVCAGDKNRVEDVSFEDIRVEDCEEARLIDIRVIFNEKYNREPGGPIRNLVFRNIRYQGEGGK
;
A
#
# COMPACT_ATOMS: atom_id res chain seq x y z
N CYS A 1 5.77 -14.96 -19.56
CA CYS A 1 7.02 -14.19 -19.68
C CYS A 1 7.70 -14.13 -18.31
N THR A 2 9.03 -14.23 -18.28
CA THR A 2 9.83 -14.04 -17.07
C THR A 2 10.89 -12.97 -17.33
N VAL A 3 10.95 -11.99 -16.42
CA VAL A 3 12.03 -11.01 -16.33
C VAL A 3 12.90 -11.43 -15.14
N TYR A 4 14.17 -11.68 -15.38
CA TYR A 4 15.12 -12.07 -14.35
C TYR A 4 16.15 -10.96 -14.11
N LEU A 5 16.18 -10.43 -12.90
CA LEU A 5 17.19 -9.48 -12.45
C LEU A 5 18.29 -10.26 -11.72
N ALA A 6 19.41 -10.48 -12.37
CA ALA A 6 20.53 -11.24 -11.79
C ALA A 6 21.06 -10.55 -10.51
N PRO A 7 21.63 -11.32 -9.56
CA PRO A 7 22.36 -10.73 -8.43
C PRO A 7 23.44 -9.75 -8.91
N GLY A 8 23.52 -8.59 -8.30
CA GLY A 8 24.45 -7.51 -8.69
C GLY A 8 24.01 -6.66 -9.89
N ALA A 9 22.95 -7.03 -10.59
CA ALA A 9 22.40 -6.17 -11.65
C ALA A 9 21.80 -4.90 -11.07
N LEU A 10 22.18 -3.75 -11.64
CA LEU A 10 21.65 -2.43 -11.33
C LEU A 10 20.94 -1.86 -12.57
N VAL A 11 19.61 -1.74 -12.50
CA VAL A 11 18.79 -1.35 -13.65
C VAL A 11 18.15 0.02 -13.38
N LYS A 12 18.44 0.99 -14.22
CA LYS A 12 17.83 2.35 -14.17
C LYS A 12 16.60 2.43 -15.07
N ALA A 13 15.60 1.63 -14.76
CA ALA A 13 14.34 1.61 -15.51
C ALA A 13 13.19 1.15 -14.61
N LYS A 14 11.97 1.52 -14.96
CA LYS A 14 10.77 0.90 -14.40
C LYS A 14 10.42 -0.37 -15.16
N LEU A 15 9.81 -1.33 -14.46
CA LEU A 15 9.23 -2.50 -15.10
C LEU A 15 7.72 -2.30 -15.24
N ARG A 16 7.18 -2.48 -16.43
CA ARG A 16 5.76 -2.31 -16.70
C ARG A 16 5.12 -3.61 -17.18
N VAL A 17 4.09 -4.03 -16.46
CA VAL A 17 3.22 -5.16 -16.80
C VAL A 17 1.83 -4.59 -17.05
N ASP A 18 1.47 -4.38 -18.31
CA ASP A 18 0.18 -3.80 -18.69
C ASP A 18 -0.58 -4.77 -19.61
N ARG A 19 -1.86 -5.03 -19.30
CA ARG A 19 -2.75 -5.95 -20.05
C ARG A 19 -2.14 -7.32 -20.33
N ALA A 20 -1.35 -7.81 -19.38
CA ALA A 20 -0.58 -9.05 -19.53
C ALA A 20 -1.08 -10.15 -18.58
N LYS A 21 -0.67 -11.39 -18.89
CA LYS A 21 -0.99 -12.58 -18.09
C LYS A 21 0.24 -13.44 -17.90
N ASN A 22 0.32 -14.12 -16.75
CA ASN A 22 1.37 -15.10 -16.47
C ASN A 22 2.77 -14.49 -16.58
N VAL A 23 3.01 -13.40 -15.88
CA VAL A 23 4.29 -12.68 -15.86
C VAL A 23 5.00 -12.95 -14.54
N ARG A 24 6.31 -13.20 -14.60
CA ARG A 24 7.17 -13.28 -13.44
C ARG A 24 8.28 -12.25 -13.54
N ILE A 25 8.51 -11.51 -12.46
CA ILE A 25 9.65 -10.61 -12.27
C ILE A 25 10.39 -11.14 -11.06
N VAL A 26 11.55 -11.73 -11.25
CA VAL A 26 12.24 -12.47 -10.19
C VAL A 26 13.75 -12.19 -10.21
N GLY A 27 14.40 -12.44 -9.10
CA GLY A 27 15.85 -12.33 -8.99
C GLY A 27 16.29 -11.55 -7.75
N ARG A 28 17.57 -11.17 -7.71
CA ARG A 28 18.19 -10.46 -6.60
C ARG A 28 18.84 -9.14 -7.04
N GLY A 29 18.53 -8.68 -8.24
CA GLY A 29 19.02 -7.40 -8.76
C GLY A 29 18.21 -6.21 -8.22
N MET A 30 18.66 -5.02 -8.58
CA MET A 30 18.11 -3.75 -8.09
C MET A 30 17.54 -2.90 -9.22
N LEU A 31 16.40 -2.29 -8.97
CA LEU A 31 15.91 -1.15 -9.73
C LEU A 31 16.39 0.12 -9.00
N PHE A 32 17.19 0.93 -9.67
CA PHE A 32 17.79 2.11 -9.08
C PHE A 32 17.22 3.40 -9.67
N GLN A 33 16.63 4.22 -8.82
CA GLN A 33 16.03 5.51 -9.16
C GLN A 33 15.02 5.44 -10.33
N PRO A 34 14.16 4.42 -10.42
CA PRO A 34 13.12 4.40 -11.45
C PRO A 34 12.08 5.51 -11.19
N LEU A 35 11.33 5.89 -12.22
CA LEU A 35 10.15 6.74 -12.04
C LEU A 35 9.12 6.08 -11.11
N ARG A 36 8.88 4.79 -11.32
CA ARG A 36 8.21 3.83 -10.42
C ARG A 36 8.94 2.51 -10.55
N GLY A 37 8.95 1.69 -9.51
CA GLY A 37 9.65 0.41 -9.56
C GLY A 37 8.96 -0.57 -10.52
N VAL A 38 7.81 -1.11 -10.10
CA VAL A 38 7.02 -2.06 -10.90
C VAL A 38 5.59 -1.55 -11.04
N GLU A 39 5.12 -1.37 -12.26
CA GLU A 39 3.72 -1.05 -12.56
C GLU A 39 2.99 -2.31 -13.05
N ILE A 40 1.93 -2.72 -12.38
CA ILE A 40 1.10 -3.89 -12.72
C ILE A 40 -0.33 -3.40 -12.97
N THR A 41 -0.67 -3.18 -14.23
CA THR A 41 -1.96 -2.57 -14.59
C THR A 41 -2.77 -3.48 -15.52
N ARG A 42 -4.07 -3.62 -15.26
CA ARG A 42 -5.01 -4.43 -16.08
C ARG A 42 -4.50 -5.83 -16.38
N SER A 43 -3.76 -6.41 -15.44
CA SER A 43 -3.02 -7.66 -15.61
C SER A 43 -3.46 -8.72 -14.61
N ARG A 44 -3.12 -9.98 -14.88
CA ARG A 44 -3.48 -11.09 -14.00
C ARG A 44 -2.39 -12.16 -13.93
N ASN A 45 -2.35 -12.85 -12.79
CA ASN A 45 -1.37 -13.91 -12.52
C ASN A 45 0.05 -13.39 -12.73
N VAL A 46 0.40 -12.41 -11.89
CA VAL A 46 1.72 -11.77 -11.90
C VAL A 46 2.46 -12.11 -10.61
N HIS A 47 3.72 -12.44 -10.70
CA HIS A 47 4.57 -12.76 -9.57
C HIS A 47 5.82 -11.89 -9.57
N VAL A 48 6.04 -11.17 -8.47
CA VAL A 48 7.23 -10.33 -8.26
C VAL A 48 7.98 -10.85 -7.04
N GLU A 49 9.25 -11.21 -7.18
CA GLU A 49 9.99 -11.82 -6.07
C GLU A 49 11.47 -11.42 -6.05
N GLY A 50 11.94 -11.07 -4.86
CA GLY A 50 13.36 -11.02 -4.50
C GLY A 50 14.08 -9.73 -4.88
N ILE A 51 13.47 -8.85 -5.65
CA ILE A 51 14.11 -7.63 -6.15
C ILE A 51 14.19 -6.56 -5.06
N THR A 52 15.15 -5.65 -5.22
CA THR A 52 15.27 -4.44 -4.41
C THR A 52 14.98 -3.22 -5.26
N VAL A 53 14.22 -2.26 -4.73
CA VAL A 53 13.97 -0.96 -5.36
C VAL A 53 14.61 0.13 -4.51
N VAL A 54 15.43 0.96 -5.12
CA VAL A 54 16.17 2.01 -4.41
C VAL A 54 15.81 3.38 -4.99
N ASN A 55 15.36 4.28 -4.14
CA ASN A 55 15.01 5.65 -4.45
C ASN A 55 14.10 5.79 -5.70
N PRO A 56 12.95 5.12 -5.78
CA PRO A 56 11.98 5.42 -6.82
C PRO A 56 11.52 6.88 -6.69
N GLN A 57 11.15 7.50 -7.81
CA GLN A 57 10.65 8.88 -7.79
C GLN A 57 9.19 8.96 -7.32
N HIS A 58 8.52 7.81 -7.29
CA HIS A 58 7.14 7.62 -6.89
C HIS A 58 7.01 6.19 -6.32
N TYR A 59 5.96 5.47 -6.52
CA TYR A 59 5.69 4.15 -5.93
C TYR A 59 6.77 3.09 -6.21
N THR A 60 7.07 2.29 -5.23
CA THR A 60 7.85 1.05 -5.41
C THR A 60 7.09 0.05 -6.27
N ILE A 61 5.81 -0.20 -5.93
CA ILE A 61 4.90 -1.03 -6.75
C ILE A 61 3.56 -0.30 -6.88
N LEU A 62 3.10 -0.16 -8.11
CA LEU A 62 1.75 0.30 -8.44
C LEU A 62 0.93 -0.87 -8.96
N GLY A 63 -0.17 -1.18 -8.31
CA GLY A 63 -1.24 -2.04 -8.83
C GLY A 63 -2.44 -1.22 -9.30
N GLY A 64 -2.94 -1.50 -10.50
CA GLY A 64 -4.16 -0.87 -11.03
C GLY A 64 -5.02 -1.85 -11.81
N GLU A 65 -6.28 -2.04 -11.43
CA GLU A 65 -7.23 -2.96 -12.10
C GLU A 65 -6.62 -4.35 -12.38
N SER A 66 -5.85 -4.88 -11.43
CA SER A 66 -5.12 -6.13 -11.58
C SER A 66 -5.52 -7.15 -10.53
N ARG A 67 -5.31 -8.44 -10.84
CA ARG A 67 -5.77 -9.52 -9.98
C ARG A 67 -4.85 -10.74 -10.00
N LYS A 68 -4.91 -11.53 -8.90
CA LYS A 68 -4.08 -12.72 -8.70
C LYS A 68 -2.60 -12.35 -8.83
N VAL A 69 -2.15 -11.46 -7.96
CA VAL A 69 -0.76 -10.99 -7.93
C VAL A 69 -0.12 -11.40 -6.61
N THR A 70 1.11 -11.88 -6.70
CA THR A 70 1.95 -12.17 -5.53
C THR A 70 3.19 -11.29 -5.58
N VAL A 71 3.43 -10.58 -4.48
CA VAL A 71 4.66 -9.83 -4.23
C VAL A 71 5.34 -10.47 -3.04
N ARG A 72 6.54 -11.00 -3.21
CA ARG A 72 7.27 -11.69 -2.15
C ARG A 72 8.72 -11.25 -2.06
N ASN A 73 9.22 -11.11 -0.83
CA ASN A 73 10.63 -10.82 -0.55
C ASN A 73 11.16 -9.60 -1.33
N VAL A 74 10.32 -8.57 -1.51
CA VAL A 74 10.70 -7.31 -2.14
C VAL A 74 11.18 -6.33 -1.07
N LYS A 75 12.24 -5.59 -1.34
CA LYS A 75 12.74 -4.53 -0.47
C LYS A 75 12.64 -3.19 -1.17
N SER A 76 12.26 -2.16 -0.42
CA SER A 76 12.30 -0.77 -0.87
C SER A 76 13.05 0.10 0.11
N PHE A 77 13.88 0.98 -0.43
CA PHE A 77 14.55 2.02 0.33
C PHE A 77 14.37 3.34 -0.40
N SER A 78 13.67 4.28 0.19
CA SER A 78 13.38 5.57 -0.42
C SER A 78 13.60 6.73 0.53
N SER A 79 14.12 7.82 0.00
CA SER A 79 14.27 9.09 0.69
C SER A 79 13.71 10.26 -0.13
N ARG A 80 12.88 9.98 -1.12
CA ARG A 80 12.27 11.00 -1.97
C ARG A 80 10.81 11.20 -1.57
N GLY A 81 10.35 12.43 -1.50
CA GLY A 81 8.94 12.73 -1.27
C GLY A 81 8.04 12.04 -2.29
N TRP A 82 6.87 11.60 -1.84
CA TRP A 82 5.85 10.86 -2.60
C TRP A 82 6.31 9.49 -3.13
N SER A 83 7.28 8.88 -2.46
CA SER A 83 7.78 7.56 -2.82
C SER A 83 7.22 6.49 -1.89
N ASP A 84 5.96 6.18 -2.14
CA ASP A 84 5.22 5.14 -1.44
C ASP A 84 5.80 3.74 -1.71
N GLY A 85 5.44 2.81 -0.87
CA GLY A 85 5.79 1.41 -1.05
C GLY A 85 4.89 0.71 -2.06
N ILE A 86 3.75 0.19 -1.64
CA ILE A 86 2.83 -0.56 -2.50
C ILE A 86 1.46 0.12 -2.50
N ASP A 87 1.11 0.69 -3.66
CA ASP A 87 -0.18 1.31 -3.91
C ASP A 87 -1.07 0.45 -4.78
N LEU A 88 -2.25 0.12 -4.29
CA LEU A 88 -3.22 -0.72 -5.00
C LEU A 88 -4.52 0.03 -5.26
N MET A 89 -4.94 0.09 -6.52
CA MET A 89 -6.15 0.77 -6.98
C MET A 89 -7.01 -0.21 -7.78
N CYS A 90 -8.23 -0.48 -7.32
CA CYS A 90 -9.16 -1.41 -7.99
C CYS A 90 -8.53 -2.81 -8.19
N CYS A 91 -7.84 -3.32 -7.19
CA CYS A 91 -7.10 -4.56 -7.24
C CYS A 91 -7.83 -5.70 -6.51
N HIS A 92 -7.63 -6.93 -6.97
CA HIS A 92 -8.29 -8.10 -6.39
C HIS A 92 -7.33 -9.27 -6.25
N ASP A 93 -7.46 -10.06 -5.18
CA ASP A 93 -6.67 -11.28 -4.97
C ASP A 93 -5.16 -11.01 -4.97
N TRP A 94 -4.70 -10.09 -4.14
CA TRP A 94 -3.26 -9.82 -3.98
C TRP A 94 -2.73 -10.43 -2.69
N LEU A 95 -1.54 -11.00 -2.78
CA LEU A 95 -0.72 -11.43 -1.66
C LEU A 95 0.59 -10.64 -1.65
N VAL A 96 0.82 -9.91 -0.57
CA VAL A 96 2.11 -9.28 -0.26
C VAL A 96 2.71 -10.04 0.92
N ASP A 97 3.87 -10.62 0.77
CA ASP A 97 4.48 -11.51 1.75
C ASP A 97 5.99 -11.25 1.87
N ASP A 98 6.49 -11.16 3.09
CA ASP A 98 7.92 -11.00 3.35
C ASP A 98 8.53 -9.78 2.63
N VAL A 99 7.92 -8.60 2.78
CA VAL A 99 8.46 -7.36 2.23
C VAL A 99 9.12 -6.50 3.32
N PHE A 100 10.12 -5.72 2.93
CA PHE A 100 10.69 -4.66 3.74
C PHE A 100 10.51 -3.34 2.99
N LEU A 101 9.76 -2.42 3.56
CA LEU A 101 9.47 -1.12 2.96
C LEU A 101 9.92 -0.01 3.89
N ARG A 102 10.97 0.73 3.50
CA ARG A 102 11.29 2.03 4.06
C ARG A 102 10.99 3.10 3.02
N THR A 103 10.04 3.95 3.32
CA THR A 103 9.43 4.89 2.37
C THR A 103 9.44 6.32 2.91
N SER A 104 9.38 7.29 2.01
CA SER A 104 9.17 8.71 2.35
C SER A 104 7.76 9.17 2.01
N ASP A 105 6.81 8.26 2.07
CA ASP A 105 5.37 8.41 1.99
C ASP A 105 4.76 7.07 2.45
N ASP A 106 3.48 6.79 2.20
CA ASP A 106 2.81 5.58 2.66
C ASP A 106 3.59 4.28 2.34
N CYS A 107 3.81 3.40 3.30
CA CYS A 107 4.37 2.07 2.99
C CYS A 107 3.38 1.22 2.20
N LEU A 108 2.11 1.21 2.62
CA LEU A 108 1.01 0.47 1.98
C LEU A 108 -0.19 1.40 1.84
N ALA A 109 -0.69 1.57 0.62
CA ALA A 109 -1.86 2.38 0.37
C ALA A 109 -2.85 1.67 -0.56
N PHE A 110 -4.07 1.39 -0.08
CA PHE A 110 -5.08 0.63 -0.79
C PHE A 110 -6.32 1.45 -1.01
N TYR A 111 -6.69 1.61 -2.27
CA TYR A 111 -7.76 2.47 -2.72
C TYR A 111 -8.77 1.72 -3.56
N ASN A 112 -9.97 2.25 -3.65
CA ASN A 112 -10.92 1.95 -4.70
C ASN A 112 -10.59 2.73 -5.97
N HIS A 113 -11.59 3.25 -6.64
CA HIS A 113 -11.44 4.10 -7.80
C HIS A 113 -10.48 5.27 -7.50
N ARG A 114 -9.46 5.38 -8.29
CA ARG A 114 -8.51 6.50 -8.26
C ARG A 114 -7.90 6.70 -9.65
N TRP A 115 -7.74 7.95 -10.04
CA TRP A 115 -7.25 8.37 -11.36
C TRP A 115 -8.10 7.79 -12.50
N TRP A 116 -7.54 6.91 -13.31
CA TRP A 116 -8.20 6.22 -14.44
C TRP A 116 -8.49 4.74 -14.15
N PHE A 117 -8.31 4.30 -12.93
CA PHE A 117 -8.68 2.95 -12.50
C PHE A 117 -10.08 2.98 -11.88
N TRP A 118 -10.97 2.07 -12.33
CA TRP A 118 -12.38 2.07 -11.95
C TRP A 118 -12.78 0.79 -11.25
N GLY A 119 -13.49 0.91 -10.16
CA GLY A 119 -14.08 -0.19 -9.42
C GLY A 119 -13.64 -0.25 -7.97
N GLY A 120 -14.09 -1.31 -7.29
CA GLY A 120 -13.72 -1.59 -5.91
C GLY A 120 -12.42 -2.38 -5.80
N THR A 121 -11.97 -2.57 -4.57
CA THR A 121 -10.78 -3.35 -4.22
C THR A 121 -11.18 -4.48 -3.28
N SER A 122 -10.65 -5.70 -3.48
CA SER A 122 -11.02 -6.80 -2.59
C SER A 122 -10.00 -7.92 -2.48
N ASN A 123 -10.08 -8.65 -1.36
CA ASN A 123 -9.32 -9.86 -1.09
C ASN A 123 -7.80 -9.63 -1.19
N LEU A 124 -7.32 -8.72 -0.36
CA LEU A 124 -5.89 -8.40 -0.24
C LEU A 124 -5.35 -9.00 1.06
N THR A 125 -4.17 -9.56 1.01
CA THR A 125 -3.44 -10.03 2.21
C THR A 125 -2.03 -9.47 2.19
N VAL A 126 -1.63 -8.86 3.31
CA VAL A 126 -0.25 -8.46 3.58
C VAL A 126 0.19 -9.21 4.83
N GLN A 127 1.34 -9.87 4.75
CA GLN A 127 1.82 -10.64 5.90
C GLN A 127 3.35 -10.71 6.00
N ASN A 128 3.85 -11.03 7.19
CA ASN A 128 5.27 -11.32 7.46
C ASN A 128 6.19 -10.20 7.01
N SER A 129 5.83 -8.96 7.24
CA SER A 129 6.45 -7.81 6.59
C SER A 129 6.93 -6.78 7.60
N ILE A 130 7.90 -5.97 7.18
CA ILE A 130 8.48 -4.90 7.99
C ILE A 130 8.26 -3.57 7.27
N LEU A 131 7.70 -2.60 7.98
CA LEU A 131 7.34 -1.29 7.46
C LEU A 131 8.04 -0.18 8.25
N TRP A 132 8.50 0.84 7.54
CA TRP A 132 9.09 2.04 8.10
C TRP A 132 8.72 3.23 7.22
N ALA A 133 7.81 4.06 7.69
CA ALA A 133 7.42 5.29 7.00
C ALA A 133 8.19 6.47 7.60
N ASP A 134 9.17 7.00 6.86
CA ASP A 134 9.88 8.23 7.27
C ASP A 134 8.94 9.46 7.20
N VAL A 135 7.83 9.37 6.45
CA VAL A 135 6.72 10.32 6.37
C VAL A 135 5.45 9.51 6.03
N ALA A 136 4.30 9.95 6.51
CA ALA A 136 2.97 9.38 6.25
C ALA A 136 2.72 8.02 6.95
N HIS A 137 1.92 7.13 6.36
CA HIS A 137 1.39 5.96 7.06
C HIS A 137 2.20 4.69 6.83
N ALA A 138 2.30 3.84 7.82
CA ALA A 138 2.67 2.45 7.56
C ALA A 138 1.58 1.73 6.75
N ILE A 139 0.31 1.93 7.11
CA ILE A 139 -0.83 1.29 6.44
C ILE A 139 -1.96 2.31 6.27
N ASN A 140 -2.32 2.57 5.02
CA ASN A 140 -3.41 3.46 4.63
C ASN A 140 -4.45 2.68 3.81
N VAL A 141 -5.67 2.54 4.32
CA VAL A 141 -6.78 1.84 3.67
C VAL A 141 -7.91 2.81 3.37
N GLY A 142 -8.19 3.01 2.09
CA GLY A 142 -9.19 3.98 1.63
C GLY A 142 -8.64 5.40 1.59
N GLY A 143 -9.42 6.39 2.00
CA GLY A 143 -9.03 7.80 2.06
C GLY A 143 -9.22 8.56 0.76
N HIS A 144 -8.66 8.09 -0.32
CA HIS A 144 -8.86 8.68 -1.64
C HIS A 144 -9.94 7.93 -2.42
N GLY A 145 -10.67 8.67 -3.22
CA GLY A 145 -11.62 8.14 -4.17
C GLY A 145 -11.65 9.00 -5.42
N ASP A 146 -12.76 8.96 -6.14
CA ASP A 146 -13.00 9.81 -7.29
C ASP A 146 -14.49 10.17 -7.35
N ASP A 147 -14.77 11.45 -7.47
CA ASP A 147 -16.11 12.03 -7.50
C ASP A 147 -16.97 11.56 -8.69
N ARG A 148 -16.33 10.98 -9.71
CA ARG A 148 -17.02 10.45 -10.89
C ARG A 148 -17.75 9.13 -10.63
N SER A 149 -17.53 8.49 -9.48
CA SER A 149 -18.30 7.30 -9.08
C SER A 149 -19.57 7.72 -8.31
N PRO A 150 -20.75 7.72 -8.94
CA PRO A 150 -21.96 8.30 -8.33
C PRO A 150 -22.46 7.55 -7.08
N LYS A 151 -22.06 6.31 -6.90
CA LYS A 151 -22.48 5.46 -5.77
C LYS A 151 -21.35 5.14 -4.79
N GLY A 152 -20.13 5.55 -5.07
CA GLY A 152 -18.94 5.06 -4.39
C GLY A 152 -18.69 3.59 -4.65
N GLU A 153 -17.50 3.13 -4.30
CA GLU A 153 -17.06 1.75 -4.47
C GLU A 153 -16.85 1.08 -3.10
N THR A 154 -16.66 -0.22 -3.08
CA THR A 154 -16.40 -0.95 -1.84
C THR A 154 -14.99 -1.53 -1.83
N LEU A 155 -14.23 -1.18 -0.82
CA LEU A 155 -12.98 -1.83 -0.47
C LEU A 155 -13.29 -2.85 0.63
N ARG A 156 -12.96 -4.13 0.40
CA ARG A 156 -13.35 -5.18 1.36
C ARG A 156 -12.40 -6.37 1.40
N GLY A 157 -12.40 -7.05 2.54
CA GLY A 157 -11.67 -8.31 2.70
C GLY A 157 -10.16 -8.10 2.67
N VAL A 158 -9.66 -7.10 3.40
CA VAL A 158 -8.23 -6.80 3.52
C VAL A 158 -7.70 -7.33 4.84
N ARG A 159 -6.59 -8.05 4.79
CA ARG A 159 -5.96 -8.66 5.97
C ARG A 159 -4.51 -8.25 6.07
N PHE A 160 -4.15 -7.72 7.23
CA PHE A 160 -2.78 -7.45 7.64
C PHE A 160 -2.43 -8.39 8.79
N ARG A 161 -1.36 -9.17 8.65
CA ARG A 161 -0.99 -10.16 9.68
C ARG A 161 0.51 -10.28 9.84
N ASN A 162 0.97 -10.37 11.08
CA ASN A 162 2.38 -10.54 11.42
C ASN A 162 3.25 -9.47 10.76
N ILE A 163 3.07 -8.22 11.18
CA ILE A 163 3.77 -7.06 10.63
C ILE A 163 4.50 -6.34 11.76
N ASP A 164 5.75 -5.98 11.52
CA ASP A 164 6.53 -5.08 12.33
C ASP A 164 6.53 -3.69 11.69
N VAL A 165 6.12 -2.68 12.43
CA VAL A 165 6.23 -1.27 12.05
C VAL A 165 7.34 -0.66 12.91
N LEU A 166 8.47 -0.31 12.28
CA LEU A 166 9.64 0.16 13.02
C LEU A 166 9.51 1.63 13.40
N ASN A 167 9.01 2.46 12.48
CA ASN A 167 8.72 3.85 12.76
C ASN A 167 7.63 4.39 11.82
N VAL A 168 6.90 5.40 12.28
CA VAL A 168 5.99 6.22 11.49
C VAL A 168 6.08 7.64 11.96
N ASP A 169 6.28 8.59 11.03
CA ASP A 169 6.21 10.01 11.28
C ASP A 169 5.13 10.63 10.40
N GLU A 170 4.01 11.08 11.01
CA GLU A 170 2.87 11.66 10.31
C GLU A 170 2.25 12.79 11.11
N ASP A 171 2.48 14.00 10.67
CA ASP A 171 2.00 15.22 11.30
C ASP A 171 0.72 15.81 10.70
N ASP A 172 0.24 15.29 9.56
CA ASP A 172 -0.98 15.78 8.90
C ASP A 172 -2.23 15.39 9.69
N ASP A 173 -2.92 16.37 10.24
CA ASP A 173 -4.15 16.20 11.02
C ASP A 173 -5.26 15.39 10.31
N ASN A 174 -5.21 15.33 9.00
CA ASN A 174 -6.19 14.59 8.21
C ASN A 174 -5.84 13.10 8.04
N TYR A 175 -4.60 12.70 8.30
CA TYR A 175 -4.10 11.36 7.99
C TYR A 175 -3.28 10.71 9.10
N ARG A 176 -3.49 11.03 10.35
CA ARG A 176 -2.70 10.54 11.47
C ARG A 176 -2.99 9.09 11.83
N GLY A 177 -2.37 8.14 11.21
CA GLY A 177 -2.53 6.75 11.65
C GLY A 177 -1.40 5.86 11.20
N VAL A 178 -0.79 5.11 12.13
CA VAL A 178 0.06 3.98 11.78
C VAL A 178 -0.78 2.97 10.99
N MET A 179 -2.00 2.70 11.47
CA MET A 179 -3.04 1.93 10.81
C MET A 179 -4.23 2.84 10.54
N ALA A 180 -4.31 3.43 9.35
CA ALA A 180 -5.39 4.31 8.95
C ALA A 180 -6.44 3.56 8.13
N VAL A 181 -7.71 3.70 8.49
CA VAL A 181 -8.86 3.19 7.74
C VAL A 181 -9.83 4.34 7.52
N CYS A 182 -9.76 4.93 6.35
CA CYS A 182 -10.51 6.14 6.04
C CYS A 182 -11.40 5.93 4.81
N ALA A 183 -12.64 6.43 4.83
CA ALA A 183 -13.53 6.40 3.70
C ALA A 183 -13.81 7.82 3.21
N GLY A 184 -13.57 8.09 1.93
CA GLY A 184 -13.87 9.34 1.23
C GLY A 184 -14.66 9.07 -0.06
N ASP A 185 -15.27 10.10 -0.66
CA ASP A 185 -15.95 10.03 -1.96
C ASP A 185 -17.02 8.93 -2.07
N LYS A 186 -17.89 8.82 -1.07
CA LYS A 186 -18.95 7.79 -0.96
C LYS A 186 -18.43 6.34 -0.91
N ASN A 187 -17.12 6.12 -0.94
CA ASN A 187 -16.57 4.79 -0.83
C ASN A 187 -16.89 4.15 0.52
N ARG A 188 -17.03 2.85 0.52
CA ARG A 188 -17.24 2.03 1.72
C ARG A 188 -16.00 1.20 1.98
N VAL A 189 -15.71 0.97 3.26
CA VAL A 189 -14.65 0.07 3.69
C VAL A 189 -15.27 -1.00 4.58
N GLU A 190 -15.08 -2.27 4.24
CA GLU A 190 -15.69 -3.39 4.94
C GLU A 190 -14.71 -4.56 5.11
N ASP A 191 -14.84 -5.29 6.22
CA ASP A 191 -14.09 -6.52 6.47
C ASP A 191 -12.56 -6.33 6.40
N VAL A 192 -12.02 -5.44 7.21
CA VAL A 192 -10.58 -5.20 7.33
C VAL A 192 -10.07 -5.74 8.66
N SER A 193 -9.00 -6.53 8.65
CA SER A 193 -8.40 -7.05 9.87
C SER A 193 -6.90 -6.72 9.97
N PHE A 194 -6.50 -6.42 11.22
CA PHE A 194 -5.14 -6.20 11.64
C PHE A 194 -4.84 -7.20 12.75
N GLU A 195 -3.94 -8.14 12.51
CA GLU A 195 -3.63 -9.24 13.45
C GLU A 195 -2.12 -9.37 13.65
N ASP A 196 -1.69 -9.47 14.91
CA ASP A 196 -0.28 -9.60 15.26
C ASP A 196 0.58 -8.45 14.69
N ILE A 197 0.18 -7.21 14.95
CA ILE A 197 0.93 -6.01 14.53
C ILE A 197 1.75 -5.51 15.72
N ARG A 198 3.05 -5.28 15.49
CA ARG A 198 3.97 -4.73 16.47
C ARG A 198 4.46 -3.37 15.96
N VAL A 199 4.26 -2.33 16.72
CA VAL A 199 4.71 -0.97 16.41
C VAL A 199 5.78 -0.60 17.42
N GLU A 200 6.99 -0.32 16.95
CA GLU A 200 8.12 0.06 17.81
C GLU A 200 8.04 1.53 18.17
N ASP A 201 7.84 2.41 17.18
CA ASP A 201 7.71 3.84 17.41
C ASP A 201 6.72 4.50 16.45
N CYS A 202 6.11 5.60 16.90
CA CYS A 202 5.32 6.48 16.05
C CYS A 202 5.47 7.93 16.54
N GLU A 203 6.15 8.72 15.73
CA GLU A 203 6.34 10.15 15.97
C GLU A 203 5.13 10.91 15.43
N GLU A 204 4.51 11.75 16.27
CA GLU A 204 3.35 12.58 15.95
C GLU A 204 2.11 11.84 15.38
N ALA A 205 2.19 10.54 15.14
CA ALA A 205 1.11 9.72 14.61
C ALA A 205 0.18 9.18 15.70
N ARG A 206 -0.99 8.71 15.28
CA ARG A 206 -1.89 7.89 16.10
C ARG A 206 -1.68 6.43 15.76
N LEU A 207 -1.76 5.56 16.75
CA LEU A 207 -1.66 4.11 16.48
C LEU A 207 -2.75 3.61 15.52
N ILE A 208 -3.99 4.07 15.70
CA ILE A 208 -5.15 3.71 14.88
C ILE A 208 -5.94 4.98 14.56
N ASP A 209 -6.27 5.18 13.29
CA ASP A 209 -7.16 6.25 12.83
C ASP A 209 -8.28 5.68 11.95
N ILE A 210 -9.54 5.81 12.40
CA ILE A 210 -10.71 5.30 11.69
C ILE A 210 -11.67 6.45 11.47
N ARG A 211 -11.83 6.89 10.22
CA ARG A 211 -12.67 8.06 9.93
C ARG A 211 -13.42 7.95 8.61
N VAL A 212 -14.67 8.41 8.61
CA VAL A 212 -15.30 8.86 7.39
C VAL A 212 -14.82 10.29 7.16
N ILE A 213 -14.09 10.52 6.08
CA ILE A 213 -13.41 11.78 5.83
C ILE A 213 -14.01 12.57 4.68
N PHE A 214 -13.81 13.87 4.76
CA PHE A 214 -13.91 14.80 3.66
C PHE A 214 -12.71 15.74 3.73
N ASN A 215 -11.69 15.45 2.92
CA ASN A 215 -10.52 16.30 2.78
C ASN A 215 -10.58 16.95 1.40
N GLU A 216 -10.84 18.24 1.34
CA GLU A 216 -11.03 19.00 0.09
C GLU A 216 -9.84 18.89 -0.89
N LYS A 217 -8.65 18.58 -0.39
CA LYS A 217 -7.47 18.34 -1.24
C LYS A 217 -7.61 17.08 -2.08
N TYR A 218 -8.30 16.04 -1.56
CA TYR A 218 -8.33 14.72 -2.17
C TYR A 218 -9.74 14.18 -2.43
N ASN A 219 -10.76 14.72 -1.75
CA ASN A 219 -12.13 14.25 -1.85
C ASN A 219 -13.05 15.36 -2.38
N ARG A 220 -14.11 14.95 -3.06
CA ARG A 220 -15.21 15.82 -3.49
C ARG A 220 -16.44 15.68 -2.60
N GLU A 221 -16.59 14.50 -2.00
CA GLU A 221 -17.69 14.19 -1.12
C GLU A 221 -17.22 13.38 0.09
N PRO A 222 -17.96 13.41 1.22
CA PRO A 222 -17.68 12.53 2.34
C PRO A 222 -17.73 11.04 1.94
N GLY A 223 -17.05 10.22 2.71
CA GLY A 223 -17.07 8.77 2.55
C GLY A 223 -18.40 8.13 2.95
N GLY A 224 -18.58 6.89 2.58
CA GLY A 224 -19.63 6.00 3.03
C GLY A 224 -19.22 5.25 4.32
N PRO A 225 -20.03 4.28 4.76
CA PRO A 225 -19.79 3.57 6.01
C PRO A 225 -18.53 2.73 6.01
N ILE A 226 -17.93 2.65 7.20
CA ILE A 226 -16.85 1.73 7.53
C ILE A 226 -17.44 0.66 8.46
N ARG A 227 -17.20 -0.64 8.17
CA ARG A 227 -17.82 -1.76 8.91
C ARG A 227 -16.87 -2.94 9.08
N ASN A 228 -17.09 -3.72 10.13
CA ASN A 228 -16.40 -5.00 10.38
C ASN A 228 -14.88 -4.85 10.39
N LEU A 229 -14.38 -3.96 11.25
CA LEU A 229 -12.95 -3.82 11.51
C LEU A 229 -12.55 -4.69 12.68
N VAL A 230 -11.45 -5.42 12.54
CA VAL A 230 -10.88 -6.28 13.59
C VAL A 230 -9.44 -5.88 13.88
N PHE A 231 -9.16 -5.58 15.14
CA PHE A 231 -7.81 -5.37 15.64
C PHE A 231 -7.53 -6.42 16.69
N ARG A 232 -6.53 -7.27 16.46
CA ARG A 232 -6.18 -8.37 17.36
C ARG A 232 -4.68 -8.42 17.61
N ASN A 233 -4.28 -8.52 18.87
CA ASN A 233 -2.88 -8.60 19.28
C ASN A 233 -2.03 -7.45 18.67
N ILE A 234 -2.49 -6.22 18.90
CA ILE A 234 -1.76 -5.00 18.53
C ILE A 234 -0.87 -4.63 19.71
N ARG A 235 0.43 -4.47 19.47
CA ARG A 235 1.42 -4.09 20.50
C ARG A 235 2.11 -2.81 20.08
N TYR A 236 2.23 -1.88 21.03
CA TYR A 236 3.00 -0.66 20.91
C TYR A 236 4.11 -0.64 21.95
N GLN A 237 5.33 -0.34 21.57
CA GLN A 237 6.51 -0.34 22.44
C GLN A 237 7.04 1.06 22.73
N GLY A 238 6.63 2.08 21.97
CA GLY A 238 7.07 3.46 22.14
C GLY A 238 6.53 4.13 23.42
N GLU A 239 7.08 5.30 23.75
CA GLU A 239 6.70 6.05 24.97
C GLU A 239 5.37 6.81 24.88
N GLY A 240 4.66 6.68 23.76
CA GLY A 240 3.41 7.37 23.46
C GLY A 240 3.63 8.60 22.59
N GLY A 241 2.94 8.65 21.46
CA GLY A 241 2.86 9.86 20.63
C GLY A 241 2.18 10.99 21.41
N LYS A 242 2.60 12.22 21.14
CA LYS A 242 2.00 13.44 21.71
C LYS A 242 0.59 13.67 21.19
#